data_4916ff3356d15374f1186415e906e4da
#
_entry.id   4916ff3356d15374f1186415e906e4da
#
_cell.length_a   1.000
_cell.length_b   1.000
_cell.length_c   1.000
_cell.angle_alpha   90.00
_cell.angle_beta   90.00
_cell.angle_gamma   90.00
#
_symmetry.space_group_name_H-M   'P 1'
#
loop_
_entity.id
_entity.type
_entity.pdbx_description
1 polymer ?
#
loop_
_entity_poly.entity_id
_entity_poly.type
_entity_poly.pdbx_seq_one_letter_code
_entity_poly.pdbx_strand_id
1 'polypeptide(L)'
;MPKSGLNVALKGLDDIFSTEESRQEEQREQVQQIPVSELFPFKNHPFKVLDDDSMTRTVESISQFGVLAPLIARPRPEGGYEIISGHRRKHAAELANLDTVPVIVRNMEDDAATILMVDSNLQREHILPSERAFAYKMKLDAIKNQGAGSDLASVSYTHLRAHETDQYL
;
A
#
# COMPACT_ATOMS: atom_id res chain seq x y z
N MET A 1 -46.45 -43.92 -7.13
CA MET A 1 -46.00 -42.82 -8.00
C MET A 1 -45.24 -41.81 -7.14
N PRO A 2 -43.91 -41.83 -7.05
CA PRO A 2 -43.18 -40.79 -6.36
C PRO A 2 -42.89 -39.62 -7.30
N LYS A 3 -43.21 -38.41 -6.83
CA LYS A 3 -42.91 -37.17 -7.55
C LYS A 3 -41.43 -36.84 -7.37
N SER A 4 -40.69 -36.92 -8.42
CA SER A 4 -39.31 -36.44 -8.55
C SER A 4 -39.30 -34.92 -8.39
N GLY A 5 -38.83 -34.42 -7.25
CA GLY A 5 -38.52 -32.99 -7.07
C GLY A 5 -37.19 -32.67 -7.72
N LEU A 6 -37.21 -31.86 -8.76
CA LEU A 6 -35.99 -31.27 -9.33
C LEU A 6 -35.38 -30.31 -8.28
N ASN A 7 -34.32 -30.73 -7.61
CA ASN A 7 -33.42 -29.85 -6.91
C ASN A 7 -32.50 -29.19 -7.95
N VAL A 8 -32.96 -28.16 -8.61
CA VAL A 8 -32.11 -27.26 -9.36
C VAL A 8 -31.40 -26.40 -8.31
N ALA A 9 -30.09 -26.61 -8.20
CA ALA A 9 -29.24 -25.84 -7.32
C ALA A 9 -29.29 -24.37 -7.75
N LEU A 10 -29.91 -23.54 -6.92
CA LEU A 10 -29.99 -22.07 -7.03
C LEU A 10 -28.63 -21.39 -6.74
N LYS A 11 -27.56 -21.91 -7.30
CA LYS A 11 -26.20 -21.34 -7.12
C LYS A 11 -25.84 -20.25 -8.10
N GLY A 12 -26.78 -19.84 -8.96
CA GLY A 12 -26.54 -18.88 -10.03
C GLY A 12 -27.39 -17.60 -9.98
N LEU A 13 -28.24 -17.42 -8.96
CA LEU A 13 -29.10 -16.24 -8.89
C LEU A 13 -28.43 -15.06 -8.18
N ASP A 14 -27.54 -15.29 -7.22
CA ASP A 14 -26.79 -14.22 -6.56
C ASP A 14 -25.78 -13.52 -7.50
N ASP A 15 -25.25 -14.25 -8.49
CA ASP A 15 -24.33 -13.70 -9.50
C ASP A 15 -25.04 -12.81 -10.55
N ILE A 16 -26.34 -12.98 -10.72
CA ILE A 16 -27.14 -12.23 -11.73
C ILE A 16 -27.67 -10.92 -11.14
N PHE A 17 -27.78 -10.84 -9.81
CA PHE A 17 -28.27 -9.65 -9.11
C PHE A 17 -27.17 -8.81 -8.45
N SER A 18 -25.91 -9.20 -8.58
CA SER A 18 -24.82 -8.30 -8.19
C SER A 18 -24.77 -7.15 -9.19
N THR A 19 -25.35 -6.03 -8.80
CA THR A 19 -25.27 -4.80 -9.59
C THR A 19 -23.81 -4.33 -9.69
N GLU A 20 -23.45 -3.60 -10.77
CA GLU A 20 -22.15 -2.96 -10.89
C GLU A 20 -21.80 -2.13 -9.64
N GLU A 21 -22.80 -1.59 -8.95
CA GLU A 21 -22.66 -0.85 -7.70
C GLU A 21 -22.21 -1.73 -6.53
N SER A 22 -22.75 -2.94 -6.38
CA SER A 22 -22.30 -3.86 -5.31
C SER A 22 -20.89 -4.39 -5.57
N ARG A 23 -20.49 -4.61 -6.84
CA ARG A 23 -19.10 -4.95 -7.20
C ARG A 23 -18.14 -3.79 -6.95
N GLN A 24 -18.59 -2.55 -7.18
CA GLN A 24 -17.81 -1.36 -6.84
C GLN A 24 -17.73 -1.10 -5.34
N GLU A 25 -18.76 -1.47 -4.57
CA GLU A 25 -18.74 -1.39 -3.10
C GLU A 25 -17.82 -2.43 -2.48
N GLU A 26 -17.76 -3.65 -3.01
CA GLU A 26 -16.78 -4.66 -2.60
C GLU A 26 -15.34 -4.28 -2.94
N GLN A 27 -15.13 -3.48 -3.99
CA GLN A 27 -13.84 -2.92 -4.37
C GLN A 27 -13.47 -1.64 -3.62
N ARG A 28 -14.43 -1.03 -2.89
CA ARG A 28 -14.13 0.13 -2.05
C ARG A 28 -13.22 -0.30 -0.90
N GLU A 29 -12.07 0.32 -0.84
CA GLU A 29 -11.12 0.13 0.24
C GLU A 29 -11.76 0.48 1.58
N GLN A 30 -12.05 -0.53 2.39
CA GLN A 30 -12.62 -0.33 3.71
C GLN A 30 -11.54 0.01 4.72
N VAL A 31 -11.76 1.09 5.46
CA VAL A 31 -10.91 1.45 6.60
C VAL A 31 -11.31 0.56 7.78
N GLN A 32 -10.36 -0.19 8.31
CA GLN A 32 -10.52 -1.08 9.47
C GLN A 32 -9.73 -0.53 10.65
N GLN A 33 -10.27 -0.70 11.87
CA GLN A 33 -9.52 -0.42 13.10
C GLN A 33 -8.69 -1.63 13.46
N ILE A 34 -7.37 -1.51 13.35
CA ILE A 34 -6.42 -2.61 13.62
C ILE A 34 -5.59 -2.28 14.86
N PRO A 35 -5.40 -3.25 15.77
CA PRO A 35 -4.51 -3.08 16.91
C PRO A 35 -3.10 -2.70 16.48
N VAL A 36 -2.52 -1.70 17.15
CA VAL A 36 -1.16 -1.23 16.84
C VAL A 36 -0.13 -2.37 16.99
N SER A 37 -0.38 -3.30 17.91
CA SER A 37 0.44 -4.49 18.15
C SER A 37 0.46 -5.49 16.99
N GLU A 38 -0.54 -5.47 16.11
CA GLU A 38 -0.62 -6.35 14.93
C GLU A 38 0.01 -5.73 13.68
N LEU A 39 0.54 -4.50 13.79
CA LEU A 39 1.15 -3.77 12.71
C LEU A 39 2.68 -3.89 12.75
N PHE A 40 3.25 -4.53 11.75
CA PHE A 40 4.68 -4.77 11.62
C PHE A 40 5.30 -3.87 10.55
N PRO A 41 6.56 -3.42 10.74
CA PRO A 41 7.23 -2.59 9.75
C PRO A 41 7.47 -3.37 8.45
N PHE A 42 7.56 -2.65 7.33
CA PHE A 42 7.92 -3.23 6.03
C PHE A 42 9.34 -3.83 6.08
N LYS A 43 9.49 -5.01 5.52
CA LYS A 43 10.79 -5.69 5.45
C LYS A 43 11.82 -4.82 4.71
N ASN A 44 12.96 -4.58 5.34
CA ASN A 44 14.04 -3.75 4.79
C ASN A 44 13.60 -2.30 4.46
N HIS A 45 12.70 -1.72 5.26
CA HIS A 45 12.24 -0.34 5.06
C HIS A 45 13.43 0.64 5.02
N PRO A 46 13.65 1.36 3.91
CA PRO A 46 14.85 2.19 3.73
C PRO A 46 14.82 3.49 4.51
N PHE A 47 13.63 3.98 4.86
CA PHE A 47 13.46 5.30 5.46
C PHE A 47 13.36 5.18 6.98
N LYS A 48 14.22 5.89 7.70
CA LYS A 48 14.19 5.91 9.15
C LYS A 48 13.03 6.75 9.68
N VAL A 49 12.44 6.28 10.76
CA VAL A 49 11.52 7.08 11.58
C VAL A 49 12.36 7.75 12.67
N LEU A 50 12.35 9.07 12.70
CA LEU A 50 13.14 9.88 13.63
C LEU A 50 12.20 10.50 14.67
N ASP A 51 12.66 10.54 15.93
CA ASP A 51 11.99 11.23 17.02
C ASP A 51 12.49 12.69 17.10
N ASP A 52 12.02 13.47 16.12
CA ASP A 52 12.30 14.90 15.97
C ASP A 52 11.10 15.76 16.41
N ASP A 53 11.27 17.10 16.38
CA ASP A 53 10.20 18.05 16.70
C ASP A 53 8.96 17.84 15.81
N SER A 54 9.13 17.36 14.61
CA SER A 54 8.03 17.01 13.71
C SER A 54 7.28 15.78 14.20
N MET A 55 7.98 14.79 14.80
CA MET A 55 7.34 13.65 15.43
C MET A 55 6.56 14.06 16.67
N THR A 56 7.12 14.92 17.52
CA THR A 56 6.43 15.45 18.71
C THR A 56 5.10 16.10 18.33
N ARG A 57 5.09 16.97 17.32
CA ARG A 57 3.86 17.58 16.79
C ARG A 57 2.87 16.56 16.24
N THR A 58 3.36 15.50 15.60
CA THR A 58 2.51 14.41 15.09
C THR A 58 1.87 13.64 16.25
N VAL A 59 2.62 13.36 17.32
CA VAL A 59 2.10 12.72 18.54
C VAL A 59 1.03 13.58 19.22
N GLU A 60 1.27 14.89 19.37
CA GLU A 60 0.29 15.81 19.93
C GLU A 60 -1.02 15.83 19.13
N SER A 61 -0.91 15.93 17.81
CA SER A 61 -2.08 15.89 16.91
C SER A 61 -2.82 14.55 17.02
N ILE A 62 -2.12 13.43 17.05
CA ILE A 62 -2.72 12.10 17.15
C ILE A 62 -3.36 11.89 18.53
N SER A 63 -2.78 12.43 19.59
CA SER A 63 -3.36 12.37 20.94
C SER A 63 -4.69 13.13 21.04
N GLN A 64 -4.83 14.25 20.28
CA GLN A 64 -6.04 15.07 20.31
C GLN A 64 -7.13 14.57 19.36
N PHE A 65 -6.75 14.16 18.16
CA PHE A 65 -7.70 13.90 17.06
C PHE A 65 -7.69 12.46 16.56
N GLY A 66 -6.81 11.62 17.11
CA GLY A 66 -6.55 10.28 16.55
C GLY A 66 -5.80 10.34 15.22
N VAL A 67 -5.67 9.19 14.58
CA VAL A 67 -5.05 9.08 13.26
C VAL A 67 -6.09 9.40 12.19
N LEU A 68 -6.07 10.61 11.65
CA LEU A 68 -7.04 11.08 10.67
C LEU A 68 -6.87 10.44 9.28
N ALA A 69 -5.63 10.26 8.84
CA ALA A 69 -5.35 9.61 7.56
C ALA A 69 -5.01 8.13 7.79
N PRO A 70 -5.74 7.17 7.21
CA PRO A 70 -5.49 5.75 7.45
C PRO A 70 -4.10 5.32 6.96
N LEU A 71 -3.54 4.31 7.61
CA LEU A 71 -2.34 3.63 7.15
C LEU A 71 -2.71 2.69 5.98
N ILE A 72 -1.72 2.26 5.21
CA ILE A 72 -1.88 1.20 4.22
C ILE A 72 -1.03 0.02 4.65
N ALA A 73 -1.64 -1.16 4.74
CA ALA A 73 -0.96 -2.39 5.13
C ALA A 73 -1.46 -3.57 4.29
N ARG A 74 -0.73 -4.67 4.32
CA ARG A 74 -1.13 -5.95 3.72
C ARG A 74 -1.08 -7.08 4.75
N PRO A 75 -1.87 -8.15 4.58
CA PRO A 75 -1.80 -9.31 5.44
C PRO A 75 -0.42 -9.98 5.34
N ARG A 76 0.08 -10.52 6.47
CA ARG A 76 1.30 -11.32 6.53
C ARG A 76 0.96 -12.81 6.62
N PRO A 77 1.78 -13.70 6.00
CA PRO A 77 1.59 -15.15 6.14
C PRO A 77 1.67 -15.64 7.59
N GLU A 78 2.53 -14.99 8.41
CA GLU A 78 2.72 -15.33 9.82
C GLU A 78 1.69 -14.73 10.76
N GLY A 79 0.70 -14.02 10.22
CA GLY A 79 -0.32 -13.28 10.96
C GLY A 79 0.03 -11.82 11.19
N GLY A 80 -1.00 -11.00 11.46
CA GLY A 80 -0.90 -9.55 11.51
C GLY A 80 -0.73 -8.92 10.13
N TYR A 81 -0.28 -7.66 10.12
CA TYR A 81 -0.23 -6.84 8.91
C TYR A 81 1.14 -6.17 8.75
N GLU A 82 1.66 -6.15 7.54
CA GLU A 82 2.86 -5.41 7.18
C GLU A 82 2.50 -4.03 6.66
N ILE A 83 3.05 -2.98 7.26
CA ILE A 83 2.77 -1.60 6.91
C ILE A 83 3.50 -1.25 5.62
N ILE A 84 2.76 -0.77 4.62
CA ILE A 84 3.32 -0.28 3.35
C ILE A 84 3.50 1.24 3.42
N SER A 85 2.53 1.96 3.97
CA SER A 85 2.58 3.41 4.15
C SER A 85 2.03 3.83 5.51
N GLY A 86 2.69 4.77 6.16
CA GLY A 86 2.27 5.32 7.43
C GLY A 86 3.11 4.93 8.65
N HIS A 87 4.36 4.48 8.48
CA HIS A 87 5.28 4.10 9.57
C HIS A 87 5.41 5.19 10.64
N ARG A 88 5.50 6.48 10.25
CA ARG A 88 5.55 7.60 11.20
C ARG A 88 4.26 7.74 12.01
N ARG A 89 3.09 7.55 11.38
CA ARG A 89 1.79 7.61 12.07
C ARG A 89 1.62 6.44 13.04
N LYS A 90 2.06 5.25 12.66
CA LYS A 90 2.08 4.09 13.56
C LYS A 90 2.96 4.35 14.77
N HIS A 91 4.19 4.84 14.58
CA HIS A 91 5.10 5.16 15.67
C HIS A 91 4.54 6.27 16.58
N ALA A 92 3.97 7.32 16.01
CA ALA A 92 3.32 8.38 16.80
C ALA A 92 2.09 7.87 17.57
N ALA A 93 1.32 6.92 17.01
CA ALA A 93 0.21 6.29 17.71
C ALA A 93 0.67 5.43 18.90
N GLU A 94 1.82 4.74 18.77
CA GLU A 94 2.45 4.04 19.89
C GLU A 94 2.86 5.00 21.02
N LEU A 95 3.51 6.11 20.67
CA LEU A 95 3.90 7.14 21.64
C LEU A 95 2.69 7.83 22.29
N ALA A 96 1.58 7.94 21.56
CA ALA A 96 0.31 8.46 22.06
C ALA A 96 -0.52 7.40 22.84
N ASN A 97 -0.01 6.17 23.00
CA ASN A 97 -0.69 5.05 23.65
C ASN A 97 -2.08 4.73 23.07
N LEU A 98 -2.23 4.77 21.75
CA LEU A 98 -3.45 4.32 21.08
C LEU A 98 -3.45 2.80 20.93
N ASP A 99 -4.57 2.17 21.26
CA ASP A 99 -4.74 0.72 21.11
C ASP A 99 -4.91 0.30 19.64
N THR A 100 -5.65 1.11 18.86
CA THR A 100 -5.97 0.83 17.47
C THR A 100 -5.73 2.04 16.57
N VAL A 101 -5.52 1.78 15.29
CA VAL A 101 -5.39 2.83 14.27
C VAL A 101 -6.21 2.45 13.02
N PRO A 102 -6.69 3.45 12.25
CA PRO A 102 -7.37 3.19 10.98
C PRO A 102 -6.37 2.72 9.92
N VAL A 103 -6.68 1.60 9.27
CA VAL A 103 -5.84 0.96 8.26
C VAL A 103 -6.68 0.55 7.06
N ILE A 104 -6.19 0.81 5.87
CA ILE A 104 -6.68 0.22 4.63
C ILE A 104 -5.85 -1.03 4.36
N VAL A 105 -6.51 -2.19 4.37
CA VAL A 105 -5.85 -3.47 4.09
C VAL A 105 -5.96 -3.78 2.60
N ARG A 106 -4.81 -3.95 1.94
CA ARG A 106 -4.71 -4.32 0.53
C ARG A 106 -3.97 -5.64 0.37
N ASN A 107 -4.56 -6.57 -0.34
CA ASN A 107 -3.83 -7.77 -0.78
C ASN A 107 -2.95 -7.39 -1.96
N MET A 108 -1.65 -7.54 -1.81
CA MET A 108 -0.70 -7.26 -2.89
C MET A 108 0.58 -8.08 -2.74
N GLU A 109 1.16 -8.40 -3.88
CA GLU A 109 2.42 -9.12 -3.98
C GLU A 109 3.61 -8.26 -3.51
N ASP A 110 4.73 -8.90 -3.20
CA ASP A 110 5.93 -8.26 -2.63
C ASP A 110 6.46 -7.11 -3.48
N ASP A 111 6.52 -7.30 -4.81
CA ASP A 111 7.04 -6.28 -5.71
C ASP A 111 6.11 -5.06 -5.80
N ALA A 112 4.79 -5.28 -5.86
CA ALA A 112 3.80 -4.21 -5.86
C ALA A 112 3.83 -3.43 -4.53
N ALA A 113 3.95 -4.15 -3.41
CA ALA A 113 4.07 -3.55 -2.09
C ALA A 113 5.36 -2.72 -1.95
N THR A 114 6.47 -3.21 -2.48
CA THR A 114 7.76 -2.49 -2.50
C THR A 114 7.67 -1.20 -3.30
N ILE A 115 7.08 -1.25 -4.50
CA ILE A 115 6.90 -0.06 -5.35
C ILE A 115 6.03 0.98 -4.64
N LEU A 116 4.89 0.57 -4.09
CA LEU A 116 3.98 1.48 -3.38
C LEU A 116 4.64 2.09 -2.14
N MET A 117 5.39 1.28 -1.36
CA MET A 117 6.12 1.75 -0.19
C MET A 117 7.15 2.81 -0.57
N VAL A 118 7.94 2.57 -1.61
CA VAL A 118 8.95 3.52 -2.08
C VAL A 118 8.28 4.80 -2.58
N ASP A 119 7.27 4.71 -3.44
CA ASP A 119 6.62 5.89 -4.02
C ASP A 119 5.93 6.76 -2.97
N SER A 120 5.29 6.16 -1.98
CA SER A 120 4.65 6.90 -0.89
C SER A 120 5.63 7.67 0.01
N ASN A 121 6.91 7.28 0.01
CA ASN A 121 7.93 7.91 0.82
C ASN A 121 8.85 8.87 0.04
N LEU A 122 9.03 8.67 -1.29
CA LEU A 122 9.89 9.55 -2.11
C LEU A 122 9.37 11.00 -2.21
N GLN A 123 8.11 11.24 -1.89
CA GLN A 123 7.52 12.58 -1.87
C GLN A 123 7.87 13.39 -0.61
N ARG A 124 8.64 12.82 0.34
CA ARG A 124 9.08 13.54 1.53
C ARG A 124 10.13 14.59 1.18
N GLU A 125 10.04 15.77 1.80
CA GLU A 125 10.97 16.87 1.59
C GLU A 125 12.41 16.53 2.01
N HIS A 126 12.58 15.78 3.09
CA HIS A 126 13.88 15.44 3.67
C HIS A 126 14.12 13.93 3.65
N ILE A 127 14.84 13.46 2.64
CA ILE A 127 15.30 12.08 2.49
C ILE A 127 16.82 12.13 2.32
N LEU A 128 17.55 11.34 3.12
CA LEU A 128 19.00 11.23 2.95
C LEU A 128 19.35 10.67 1.56
N PRO A 129 20.42 11.13 0.93
CA PRO A 129 20.86 10.61 -0.38
C PRO A 129 21.05 9.09 -0.40
N SER A 130 21.55 8.50 0.70
CA SER A 130 21.72 7.06 0.87
C SER A 130 20.39 6.32 0.94
N GLU A 131 19.41 6.84 1.68
CA GLU A 131 18.06 6.28 1.76
C GLU A 131 17.37 6.33 0.39
N ARG A 132 17.51 7.45 -0.31
CA ARG A 132 16.97 7.64 -1.66
C ARG A 132 17.58 6.66 -2.66
N ALA A 133 18.90 6.49 -2.65
CA ALA A 133 19.60 5.56 -3.53
C ALA A 133 19.15 4.11 -3.27
N PHE A 134 19.03 3.71 -2.01
CA PHE A 134 18.58 2.38 -1.64
C PHE A 134 17.10 2.15 -2.03
N ALA A 135 16.24 3.13 -1.81
CA ALA A 135 14.84 3.08 -2.21
C ALA A 135 14.67 2.92 -3.73
N TYR A 136 15.41 3.68 -4.53
CA TYR A 136 15.40 3.51 -5.99
C TYR A 136 15.90 2.15 -6.43
N LYS A 137 16.93 1.61 -5.77
CA LYS A 137 17.41 0.25 -6.05
C LYS A 137 16.31 -0.77 -5.78
N MET A 138 15.66 -0.72 -4.60
CA MET A 138 14.55 -1.61 -4.27
C MET A 138 13.41 -1.54 -5.30
N LYS A 139 13.02 -0.33 -5.70
CA LYS A 139 11.98 -0.12 -6.71
C LYS A 139 12.38 -0.70 -8.06
N LEU A 140 13.63 -0.47 -8.50
CA LEU A 140 14.11 -1.01 -9.76
C LEU A 140 14.14 -2.53 -9.78
N ASP A 141 14.57 -3.16 -8.69
CA ASP A 141 14.61 -4.61 -8.55
C ASP A 141 13.17 -5.19 -8.58
N ALA A 142 12.22 -4.55 -7.89
CA ALA A 142 10.81 -4.95 -7.91
C ALA A 142 10.18 -4.82 -9.32
N ILE A 143 10.47 -3.74 -10.05
CA ILE A 143 9.99 -3.56 -11.44
C ILE A 143 10.54 -4.64 -12.36
N LYS A 144 11.83 -4.98 -12.23
CA LYS A 144 12.46 -6.06 -13.03
C LYS A 144 11.82 -7.41 -12.76
N ASN A 145 11.49 -7.73 -11.51
CA ASN A 145 10.85 -8.98 -11.14
C ASN A 145 9.44 -9.08 -11.75
N GLN A 146 8.66 -8.00 -11.72
CA GLN A 146 7.35 -7.97 -12.38
C GLN A 146 7.44 -8.17 -13.89
N GLY A 147 8.48 -7.62 -14.55
CA GLY A 147 8.72 -7.80 -15.99
C GLY A 147 9.19 -9.19 -16.37
N ALA A 148 9.79 -9.95 -15.45
CA ALA A 148 10.24 -11.32 -15.72
C ALA A 148 9.09 -12.36 -15.72
N GLY A 149 7.93 -11.99 -15.17
CA GLY A 149 6.72 -12.84 -15.12
C GLY A 149 5.71 -12.60 -16.25
N SER A 150 5.85 -11.52 -17.02
CA SER A 150 5.05 -11.24 -18.21
C SER A 150 5.96 -11.36 -19.43
N ASP A 151 5.61 -12.26 -20.37
CA ASP A 151 6.24 -12.35 -21.67
C ASP A 151 6.57 -10.96 -22.22
N LEU A 152 7.85 -10.76 -22.50
CA LEU A 152 8.39 -9.53 -23.09
C LEU A 152 7.90 -9.36 -24.53
N ALA A 153 6.62 -9.09 -24.71
CA ALA A 153 6.09 -8.52 -25.94
C ALA A 153 5.88 -7.03 -25.71
N SER A 154 6.89 -6.26 -26.15
CA SER A 154 6.78 -4.83 -26.46
C SER A 154 6.41 -3.87 -25.32
N VAL A 155 7.32 -3.61 -24.39
CA VAL A 155 7.46 -2.23 -23.94
C VAL A 155 8.53 -1.58 -24.80
N SER A 156 8.11 -1.06 -25.91
CA SER A 156 8.88 -0.10 -26.69
C SER A 156 9.29 1.04 -25.76
N TYR A 157 10.58 1.12 -25.47
CA TYR A 157 11.18 2.34 -24.93
C TYR A 157 11.07 3.42 -26.01
N THR A 158 9.94 4.04 -26.14
CA THR A 158 9.84 5.31 -26.85
C THR A 158 10.41 6.37 -25.94
N HIS A 159 11.75 6.45 -25.97
CA HIS A 159 12.41 7.62 -26.42
C HIS A 159 11.93 8.92 -25.78
N LEU A 160 12.32 9.16 -24.53
CA LEU A 160 12.58 10.54 -24.11
C LEU A 160 13.94 10.96 -24.68
N ARG A 161 13.95 11.21 -25.97
CA ARG A 161 15.01 12.01 -26.57
C ARG A 161 14.83 13.40 -26.01
N ALA A 162 15.82 13.85 -25.23
CA ALA A 162 16.00 15.24 -24.91
C ALA A 162 15.97 16.04 -26.22
N HIS A 163 15.07 17.00 -26.32
CA HIS A 163 15.18 18.06 -27.29
C HIS A 163 16.39 18.89 -26.87
N GLU A 164 17.51 18.61 -27.48
CA GLU A 164 18.58 19.59 -27.58
C GLU A 164 18.06 20.74 -28.42
N THR A 165 17.80 21.83 -27.76
CA THR A 165 17.61 23.13 -28.38
C THR A 165 18.96 23.64 -28.86
N ASP A 166 19.32 23.31 -30.11
CA ASP A 166 20.24 24.12 -30.88
C ASP A 166 19.49 25.36 -31.39
N GLN A 167 19.67 26.46 -30.70
CA GLN A 167 19.44 27.78 -31.25
C GLN A 167 20.40 28.77 -30.58
N TYR A 168 21.60 28.89 -31.10
CA TYR A 168 22.35 30.14 -31.14
C TYR A 168 23.13 30.18 -32.46
N LEU A 169 22.59 30.87 -33.44
CA LEU A 169 23.27 31.79 -34.35
C LEU A 169 22.22 32.70 -34.97
#